data_f6edd44f08e5ea0dc1613913695d6d0c
#
_entry.id   f6edd44f08e5ea0dc1613913695d6d0c
#
_cell.length_a   1.000
_cell.length_b   1.000
_cell.length_c   1.000
_cell.angle_alpha   90.00
_cell.angle_beta   90.00
_cell.angle_gamma   90.00
#
_symmetry.space_group_name_H-M   'P 1'
#
loop_
_entity.id
_entity.type
_entity.pdbx_description
1 polymer ?
#
loop_
_entity_poly.entity_id
_entity_poly.type
_entity_poly.pdbx_seq_one_letter_code
_entity_poly.pdbx_strand_id
1 'polypeptide(L)'
;KVEAQLKVVNEGGSISTDTSGATPAISVSDADAVTLIFACGTDYKMELPNFRGEDPHDAVTERIKAASKKGYETLKADHVADHSALFSRMELGFDEEIPQIPTDELIQKYRNMVENNGGEVPTTAEQRALEVICYQFGRYLTIAGSREGALPTNLQGVWGEGNFAWGGDYHFNINVQMNYWPTLASNLAECQTAYNDYLNVLKKAGRYAAAAAFGIKSNEGEENGWLVGCFSTPYMFSALGQKNNAAGWNPIGSAWALLNAYEYYLYTEDTDYLKNELYPSLKEVANFWNEALYWSEYQQRYVSAPSYSPENGPIVNGASYDQQFIWQHFENTIQAAETLGVDADLVAEWKEKQSKLDPVLVGDDGQVKEWYEETHFGKAQAGDLGEIDIPQWRQSLGAQSGGVQPPHRHLSHLMALYPCNMISKDNPEFMDAAIVSLNERGLDATGWSKAHKLNLWARTGHSKEAFQIVQSAVGGGNSGFLTNLLSSHGGGENYKGYPIFQIDGNFGYTAGVNEMLLQSQ
;
A
#
# COMPACT_ATOMS: atom_id res chain seq x y z
N LYS A 1 22.20 1.99 -17.09
CA LYS A 1 23.50 2.18 -16.46
C LYS A 1 23.30 2.49 -14.98
N VAL A 2 24.17 1.95 -14.12
CA VAL A 2 24.23 2.28 -12.69
C VAL A 2 25.67 2.73 -12.41
N GLU A 3 25.81 3.78 -11.62
CA GLU A 3 27.12 4.26 -11.17
C GLU A 3 27.05 4.61 -9.68
N ALA A 4 28.13 4.26 -8.97
CA ALA A 4 28.35 4.63 -7.58
C ALA A 4 29.76 5.22 -7.42
N GLN A 5 29.88 6.28 -6.65
CA GLN A 5 31.16 6.91 -6.34
C GLN A 5 31.30 7.06 -4.82
N LEU A 6 32.53 6.87 -4.34
CA LEU A 6 32.91 7.04 -2.94
C LEU A 6 34.08 8.02 -2.85
N LYS A 7 33.92 9.05 -2.01
CA LYS A 7 34.97 9.95 -1.60
C LYS A 7 35.29 9.72 -0.12
N VAL A 8 36.57 9.43 0.16
CA VAL A 8 37.05 9.34 1.53
C VAL A 8 37.75 10.66 1.89
N VAL A 9 37.40 11.22 3.05
CA VAL A 9 37.99 12.44 3.62
C VAL A 9 38.50 12.10 5.01
N ASN A 10 39.75 12.36 5.29
CA ASN A 10 40.40 12.11 6.58
C ASN A 10 40.75 13.41 7.30
N GLU A 11 40.70 13.38 8.61
CA GLU A 11 41.26 14.40 9.50
C GLU A 11 42.49 13.82 10.15
N GLY A 12 43.66 14.41 9.92
CA GLY A 12 44.92 13.81 10.29
C GLY A 12 45.28 12.56 9.47
N GLY A 13 46.44 11.97 9.74
CA GLY A 13 46.89 10.74 9.10
C GLY A 13 47.11 10.83 7.57
N SER A 14 46.94 9.70 6.88
CA SER A 14 47.20 9.60 5.44
C SER A 14 46.19 8.67 4.75
N ILE A 15 45.90 8.94 3.46
CA ILE A 15 45.12 8.09 2.57
C ILE A 15 46.06 7.51 1.49
N SER A 16 45.92 6.22 1.22
CA SER A 16 46.55 5.55 0.07
C SER A 16 45.53 4.74 -0.72
N THR A 17 45.76 4.59 -2.01
CA THR A 17 44.93 3.78 -2.90
C THR A 17 45.77 2.66 -3.51
N ASP A 18 45.26 1.44 -3.47
CA ASP A 18 45.84 0.29 -4.15
C ASP A 18 44.85 -0.19 -5.23
N THR A 19 45.30 -0.10 -6.47
CA THR A 19 44.59 -0.58 -7.67
C THR A 19 45.26 -1.76 -8.33
N SER A 20 46.33 -2.32 -7.71
CA SER A 20 47.12 -3.40 -8.28
C SER A 20 46.50 -4.78 -8.13
N GLY A 21 45.59 -4.95 -7.17
CA GLY A 21 44.87 -6.19 -6.91
C GLY A 21 43.55 -6.34 -7.72
N ALA A 22 42.99 -7.53 -7.65
CA ALA A 22 41.67 -7.81 -8.25
C ALA A 22 40.54 -6.96 -7.62
N THR A 23 40.74 -6.50 -6.39
CA THR A 23 39.79 -5.61 -5.65
C THR A 23 40.55 -4.33 -5.28
N PRO A 24 40.23 -3.19 -5.91
CA PRO A 24 40.77 -1.91 -5.52
C PRO A 24 40.49 -1.59 -4.05
N ALA A 25 41.43 -1.00 -3.35
CA ALA A 25 41.30 -0.65 -1.94
C ALA A 25 41.70 0.80 -1.67
N ILE A 26 41.00 1.44 -0.72
CA ILE A 26 41.40 2.71 -0.12
C ILE A 26 41.77 2.42 1.33
N SER A 27 42.98 2.77 1.74
CA SER A 27 43.46 2.60 3.11
C SER A 27 43.65 3.96 3.76
N VAL A 28 43.21 4.10 4.99
CA VAL A 28 43.41 5.28 5.83
C VAL A 28 44.21 4.84 7.05
N SER A 29 45.30 5.55 7.36
CA SER A 29 46.17 5.26 8.49
C SER A 29 46.33 6.50 9.36
N ASP A 30 46.35 6.27 10.69
CA ASP A 30 46.63 7.27 11.73
C ASP A 30 45.74 8.53 11.65
N ALA A 31 44.49 8.40 11.17
CA ALA A 31 43.55 9.50 11.12
C ALA A 31 42.76 9.64 12.43
N ASP A 32 42.49 10.88 12.84
CA ASP A 32 41.64 11.20 13.99
C ASP A 32 40.17 10.98 13.68
N ALA A 33 39.78 11.24 12.41
CA ALA A 33 38.40 10.98 11.91
C ALA A 33 38.42 10.63 10.41
N VAL A 34 37.39 9.91 9.97
CA VAL A 34 37.20 9.57 8.56
C VAL A 34 35.73 9.80 8.19
N THR A 35 35.50 10.60 7.15
CA THR A 35 34.18 10.79 6.55
C THR A 35 34.10 10.09 5.21
N LEU A 36 33.11 9.22 5.04
CA LEU A 36 32.80 8.53 3.79
C LEU A 36 31.61 9.24 3.11
N ILE A 37 31.85 9.82 1.93
CA ILE A 37 30.81 10.47 1.13
C ILE A 37 30.50 9.55 -0.05
N PHE A 38 29.29 8.98 -0.02
CA PHE A 38 28.83 8.03 -1.05
C PHE A 38 27.67 8.65 -1.83
N ALA A 39 27.70 8.50 -3.15
CA ALA A 39 26.59 8.83 -4.03
C ALA A 39 26.44 7.78 -5.13
N CYS A 40 25.21 7.50 -5.50
CA CYS A 40 24.89 6.63 -6.63
C CYS A 40 23.83 7.27 -7.52
N GLY A 41 23.72 6.75 -8.73
CA GLY A 41 22.74 7.18 -9.72
C GLY A 41 22.55 6.13 -10.80
N THR A 42 21.44 6.26 -11.50
CA THR A 42 21.10 5.40 -12.64
C THR A 42 20.67 6.25 -13.83
N ASP A 43 20.68 5.68 -15.02
CA ASP A 43 20.07 6.28 -16.22
C ASP A 43 18.57 5.98 -16.33
N TYR A 44 17.94 5.50 -15.24
CA TYR A 44 16.50 5.31 -15.22
C TYR A 44 15.77 6.65 -15.28
N LYS A 45 14.74 6.72 -16.14
CA LYS A 45 13.77 7.81 -16.21
C LYS A 45 12.37 7.22 -16.26
N MET A 46 11.47 7.71 -15.42
CA MET A 46 10.08 7.24 -15.35
C MET A 46 9.29 7.74 -16.57
N GLU A 47 9.64 7.27 -17.77
CA GLU A 47 9.06 7.69 -19.04
C GLU A 47 9.03 6.53 -20.05
N LEU A 48 7.80 6.20 -20.51
CA LEU A 48 7.60 5.22 -21.58
C LEU A 48 8.11 5.77 -22.94
N PRO A 49 8.56 4.91 -23.85
CA PRO A 49 8.66 3.45 -23.73
C PRO A 49 10.02 2.96 -23.22
N ASN A 50 11.02 3.81 -23.12
CA ASN A 50 12.41 3.39 -22.99
C ASN A 50 12.92 3.35 -21.55
N PHE A 51 12.28 4.08 -20.62
CA PHE A 51 12.69 4.22 -19.21
C PHE A 51 14.17 4.58 -19.03
N ARG A 52 14.70 5.36 -19.96
CA ARG A 52 16.12 5.70 -20.00
C ARG A 52 16.30 7.20 -20.22
N GLY A 53 17.01 7.80 -19.29
CA GLY A 53 17.47 9.19 -19.32
C GLY A 53 18.96 9.30 -19.62
N GLU A 54 19.58 10.32 -19.04
CA GLU A 54 20.98 10.66 -19.22
C GLU A 54 21.91 9.74 -18.45
N ASP A 55 23.18 9.71 -18.86
CA ASP A 55 24.25 9.01 -18.13
C ASP A 55 24.41 9.61 -16.72
N PRO A 56 24.35 8.82 -15.65
CA PRO A 56 24.42 9.32 -14.28
C PRO A 56 25.79 9.87 -13.86
N HIS A 57 26.85 9.68 -14.65
CA HIS A 57 28.23 9.98 -14.27
C HIS A 57 28.42 11.43 -13.80
N ASP A 58 28.02 12.39 -14.61
CA ASP A 58 28.22 13.80 -14.30
C ASP A 58 27.42 14.22 -13.07
N ALA A 59 26.16 13.78 -12.96
CA ALA A 59 25.30 14.09 -11.81
C ALA A 59 25.86 13.50 -10.51
N VAL A 60 26.32 12.25 -10.51
CA VAL A 60 26.95 11.60 -9.33
C VAL A 60 28.25 12.31 -8.95
N THR A 61 29.06 12.66 -9.94
CA THR A 61 30.34 13.36 -9.74
C THR A 61 30.13 14.73 -9.11
N GLU A 62 29.18 15.51 -9.60
CA GLU A 62 28.87 16.84 -9.04
C GLU A 62 28.30 16.76 -7.63
N ARG A 63 27.45 15.77 -7.32
CA ARG A 63 26.98 15.51 -5.94
C ARG A 63 28.13 15.25 -4.97
N ILE A 64 29.08 14.38 -5.34
CA ILE A 64 30.27 14.08 -4.51
C ILE A 64 31.13 15.33 -4.32
N LYS A 65 31.37 16.10 -5.39
CA LYS A 65 32.13 17.37 -5.29
C LYS A 65 31.44 18.38 -4.40
N ALA A 66 30.13 18.55 -4.54
CA ALA A 66 29.35 19.50 -3.72
C ALA A 66 29.36 19.10 -2.26
N ALA A 67 29.09 17.83 -1.94
CA ALA A 67 29.11 17.31 -0.57
C ALA A 67 30.50 17.44 0.07
N SER A 68 31.56 17.12 -0.68
CA SER A 68 32.94 17.21 -0.18
C SER A 68 33.38 18.63 0.25
N LYS A 69 32.71 19.67 -0.27
CA LYS A 69 33.01 21.06 0.09
C LYS A 69 32.33 21.51 1.39
N LYS A 70 31.27 20.82 1.81
CA LYS A 70 30.46 21.21 2.96
C LYS A 70 31.06 20.79 4.31
N GLY A 71 31.75 19.67 4.36
CA GLY A 71 32.22 19.04 5.59
C GLY A 71 31.08 18.33 6.36
N TYR A 72 31.48 17.45 7.28
CA TYR A 72 30.57 16.55 7.99
C TYR A 72 29.48 17.29 8.78
N GLU A 73 29.85 18.28 9.60
CA GLU A 73 28.90 18.99 10.47
C GLU A 73 27.84 19.74 9.66
N THR A 74 28.22 20.34 8.52
CA THR A 74 27.28 21.03 7.64
C THR A 74 26.32 20.04 6.98
N LEU A 75 26.83 18.91 6.46
CA LEU A 75 26.00 17.86 5.87
C LEU A 75 25.01 17.28 6.88
N LYS A 76 25.46 17.06 8.13
CA LYS A 76 24.62 16.60 9.22
C LYS A 76 23.53 17.62 9.56
N ALA A 77 23.90 18.90 9.65
CA ALA A 77 22.94 19.98 9.94
C ALA A 77 21.88 20.11 8.84
N ASP A 78 22.28 20.04 7.57
CA ASP A 78 21.36 20.08 6.43
C ASP A 78 20.40 18.90 6.46
N HIS A 79 20.89 17.68 6.74
CA HIS A 79 20.07 16.49 6.85
C HIS A 79 19.05 16.57 7.99
N VAL A 80 19.51 17.01 9.18
CA VAL A 80 18.63 17.18 10.34
C VAL A 80 17.56 18.24 10.05
N ALA A 81 17.92 19.34 9.41
CA ALA A 81 16.96 20.40 9.06
C ALA A 81 15.89 19.90 8.08
N ASP A 82 16.28 19.19 7.01
CA ASP A 82 15.35 18.62 6.04
C ASP A 82 14.38 17.62 6.69
N HIS A 83 14.91 16.65 7.42
CA HIS A 83 14.08 15.64 8.07
C HIS A 83 13.15 16.25 9.13
N SER A 84 13.67 17.12 9.99
CA SER A 84 12.90 17.75 11.08
C SER A 84 11.78 18.65 10.56
N ALA A 85 11.96 19.29 9.41
CA ALA A 85 10.93 20.12 8.79
C ALA A 85 9.64 19.33 8.49
N LEU A 86 9.75 18.02 8.24
CA LEU A 86 8.62 17.12 8.05
C LEU A 86 8.23 16.40 9.34
N PHE A 87 9.20 15.84 10.05
CA PHE A 87 8.95 15.00 11.22
C PHE A 87 8.31 15.75 12.37
N SER A 88 8.72 17.00 12.63
CA SER A 88 8.23 17.82 13.74
C SER A 88 6.83 18.39 13.55
N ARG A 89 6.17 18.14 12.40
CA ARG A 89 4.81 18.63 12.13
C ARG A 89 3.74 17.96 12.94
N MET A 90 4.04 16.80 13.51
CA MET A 90 3.11 16.00 14.29
C MET A 90 3.83 15.35 15.46
N GLU A 91 3.21 15.39 16.61
CA GLU A 91 3.67 14.75 17.83
C GLU A 91 2.56 13.83 18.38
N LEU A 92 2.95 12.68 18.89
CA LEU A 92 2.10 11.76 19.61
C LEU A 92 2.75 11.46 20.95
N GLY A 93 2.02 11.63 22.06
CA GLY A 93 2.49 11.38 23.40
C GLY A 93 1.39 10.80 24.31
N PHE A 94 1.79 9.90 25.21
CA PHE A 94 0.91 9.23 26.18
C PHE A 94 1.53 9.20 27.58
N ASP A 95 2.20 10.28 27.99
CA ASP A 95 2.98 10.33 29.24
C ASP A 95 3.99 9.17 29.34
N GLU A 96 4.67 8.88 28.23
CA GLU A 96 5.69 7.86 28.14
C GLU A 96 7.03 8.32 28.72
N GLU A 97 7.81 7.36 29.20
CA GLU A 97 9.22 7.55 29.52
C GLU A 97 10.09 6.86 28.47
N ILE A 98 11.04 7.60 27.88
CA ILE A 98 11.98 7.03 26.91
C ILE A 98 12.90 6.05 27.65
N PRO A 99 12.80 4.74 27.38
CA PRO A 99 13.59 3.74 28.07
C PRO A 99 15.08 3.88 27.75
N GLN A 100 15.93 3.67 28.76
CA GLN A 100 17.39 3.73 28.62
C GLN A 100 17.98 2.33 28.37
N ILE A 101 17.32 1.52 27.55
CA ILE A 101 17.75 0.18 27.16
C ILE A 101 17.74 0.04 25.63
N PRO A 102 18.53 -0.87 25.06
CA PRO A 102 18.48 -1.15 23.62
C PRO A 102 17.08 -1.54 23.14
N THR A 103 16.74 -1.13 21.92
CA THR A 103 15.40 -1.35 21.34
C THR A 103 15.04 -2.84 21.23
N ASP A 104 15.98 -3.70 20.92
CA ASP A 104 15.79 -5.15 20.85
C ASP A 104 15.45 -5.77 22.22
N GLU A 105 16.07 -5.27 23.30
CA GLU A 105 15.73 -5.66 24.66
C GLU A 105 14.33 -5.17 25.07
N LEU A 106 13.98 -3.94 24.67
CA LEU A 106 12.66 -3.36 24.93
C LEU A 106 11.55 -4.16 24.24
N ILE A 107 11.73 -4.52 22.96
CA ILE A 107 10.79 -5.37 22.23
C ILE A 107 10.68 -6.74 22.90
N GLN A 108 11.78 -7.34 23.35
CA GLN A 108 11.73 -8.65 24.01
C GLN A 108 10.99 -8.58 25.35
N LYS A 109 11.16 -7.52 26.12
CA LYS A 109 10.39 -7.30 27.35
C LYS A 109 8.89 -7.17 27.05
N TYR A 110 8.54 -6.44 26.00
CA TYR A 110 7.16 -6.26 25.56
C TYR A 110 6.54 -7.61 25.14
N ARG A 111 7.24 -8.42 24.35
CA ARG A 111 6.82 -9.77 23.95
C ARG A 111 6.55 -10.68 25.13
N ASN A 112 7.51 -10.79 26.05
CA ASN A 112 7.39 -11.62 27.23
C ASN A 112 6.16 -11.24 28.07
N MET A 113 5.81 -9.98 28.07
CA MET A 113 4.68 -9.47 28.84
C MET A 113 3.35 -9.78 28.15
N VAL A 114 3.24 -9.61 26.84
CA VAL A 114 2.05 -10.00 26.05
C VAL A 114 1.79 -11.50 26.21
N GLU A 115 2.84 -12.33 26.07
CA GLU A 115 2.74 -13.79 26.22
C GLU A 115 2.31 -14.23 27.63
N ASN A 116 2.87 -13.60 28.65
CA ASN A 116 2.58 -13.98 30.05
C ASN A 116 1.21 -13.52 30.57
N ASN A 117 0.60 -12.51 29.94
CA ASN A 117 -0.68 -11.94 30.37
C ASN A 117 -1.87 -12.34 29.47
N GLY A 118 -1.71 -13.37 28.62
CA GLY A 118 -2.79 -13.85 27.75
C GLY A 118 -3.18 -12.85 26.66
N GLY A 119 -2.25 -11.99 26.26
CA GLY A 119 -2.46 -10.97 25.22
C GLY A 119 -3.03 -9.64 25.74
N GLU A 120 -3.20 -9.48 27.06
CA GLU A 120 -3.53 -8.18 27.67
C GLU A 120 -2.27 -7.63 28.37
N VAL A 121 -1.84 -6.44 27.95
CA VAL A 121 -0.65 -5.81 28.52
C VAL A 121 -1.04 -4.61 29.38
N PRO A 122 -0.62 -4.57 30.66
CA PRO A 122 -0.76 -3.37 31.47
C PRO A 122 0.05 -2.22 30.86
N THR A 123 -0.56 -1.05 30.75
CA THR A 123 0.06 0.12 30.13
C THR A 123 1.07 0.77 31.07
N THR A 124 2.33 0.36 31.02
CA THR A 124 3.43 1.07 31.70
C THR A 124 3.99 2.19 30.81
N ALA A 125 4.71 3.15 31.38
CA ALA A 125 5.34 4.24 30.65
C ALA A 125 6.32 3.73 29.56
N GLU A 126 7.11 2.69 29.86
CA GLU A 126 8.01 2.04 28.89
C GLU A 126 7.27 1.39 27.72
N GLN A 127 6.11 0.81 27.96
CA GLN A 127 5.30 0.19 26.92
C GLN A 127 4.70 1.22 25.98
N ARG A 128 4.16 2.29 26.54
CA ARG A 128 3.65 3.40 25.73
C ARG A 128 4.76 4.02 24.89
N ALA A 129 5.98 4.13 25.45
CA ALA A 129 7.12 4.60 24.69
C ALA A 129 7.42 3.74 23.47
N LEU A 130 7.38 2.39 23.59
CA LEU A 130 7.60 1.51 22.45
C LEU A 130 6.49 1.63 21.41
N GLU A 131 5.22 1.71 21.83
CA GLU A 131 4.06 1.90 20.94
C GLU A 131 4.19 3.22 20.16
N VAL A 132 4.58 4.31 20.83
CA VAL A 132 4.85 5.61 20.20
C VAL A 132 6.07 5.54 19.26
N ILE A 133 7.16 4.87 19.67
CA ILE A 133 8.34 4.67 18.82
C ILE A 133 7.95 3.92 17.53
N CYS A 134 7.16 2.86 17.63
CA CYS A 134 6.69 2.12 16.45
C CYS A 134 5.84 2.99 15.51
N TYR A 135 4.94 3.82 16.06
CA TYR A 135 4.17 4.79 15.31
C TYR A 135 5.06 5.82 14.59
N GLN A 136 5.98 6.43 15.34
CA GLN A 136 6.91 7.43 14.80
C GLN A 136 7.90 6.81 13.79
N PHE A 137 8.22 5.53 13.96
CA PHE A 137 9.08 4.82 13.02
C PHE A 137 8.42 4.67 11.65
N GLY A 138 7.09 4.39 11.58
CA GLY A 138 6.38 4.41 10.30
C GLY A 138 6.40 5.78 9.64
N ARG A 139 6.26 6.87 10.38
CA ARG A 139 6.43 8.23 9.85
C ARG A 139 7.86 8.49 9.35
N TYR A 140 8.86 8.06 10.11
CA TYR A 140 10.27 8.14 9.68
C TYR A 140 10.47 7.39 8.35
N LEU A 141 9.98 6.17 8.23
CA LEU A 141 10.09 5.37 7.01
C LEU A 141 9.38 6.04 5.82
N THR A 142 8.25 6.68 6.03
CA THR A 142 7.54 7.46 5.01
C THR A 142 8.41 8.60 4.48
N ILE A 143 8.97 9.41 5.38
CA ILE A 143 9.84 10.56 5.04
C ILE A 143 11.12 10.08 4.32
N ALA A 144 11.71 8.99 4.80
CA ALA A 144 12.97 8.48 4.28
C ALA A 144 12.80 7.72 2.94
N GLY A 145 11.63 7.11 2.69
CA GLY A 145 11.41 6.23 1.55
C GLY A 145 10.65 6.85 0.37
N SER A 146 9.90 7.94 0.61
CA SER A 146 9.03 8.52 -0.42
C SER A 146 9.09 10.04 -0.44
N ARG A 147 9.72 10.59 -1.45
CA ARG A 147 9.91 12.04 -1.67
C ARG A 147 9.60 12.39 -3.12
N GLU A 148 9.32 13.67 -3.37
CA GLU A 148 9.13 14.20 -4.72
C GLU A 148 10.25 13.76 -5.68
N GLY A 149 9.87 13.28 -6.87
CA GLY A 149 10.78 12.78 -7.89
C GLY A 149 11.36 11.38 -7.64
N ALA A 150 11.00 10.73 -6.53
CA ALA A 150 11.34 9.33 -6.28
C ALA A 150 10.33 8.36 -6.91
N LEU A 151 10.69 7.09 -6.95
CA LEU A 151 9.73 6.00 -7.17
C LEU A 151 8.94 5.72 -5.88
N PRO A 152 7.73 5.16 -5.95
CA PRO A 152 7.00 4.71 -4.77
C PRO A 152 7.78 3.66 -3.96
N THR A 153 7.46 3.55 -2.68
CA THR A 153 7.95 2.43 -1.86
C THR A 153 7.32 1.11 -2.30
N ASN A 154 8.14 0.07 -2.48
CA ASN A 154 7.70 -1.29 -2.82
C ASN A 154 7.42 -2.12 -1.54
N LEU A 155 7.25 -3.45 -1.67
CA LEU A 155 7.00 -4.36 -0.54
C LEU A 155 8.05 -4.27 0.58
N GLN A 156 9.29 -3.93 0.27
CA GLN A 156 10.39 -3.70 1.21
C GLN A 156 10.76 -2.22 1.32
N GLY A 157 9.93 -1.32 0.81
CA GLY A 157 10.21 0.12 0.75
C GLY A 157 11.36 0.43 -0.21
N VAL A 158 12.46 0.92 0.35
CA VAL A 158 13.75 1.14 -0.34
C VAL A 158 14.90 0.39 0.34
N TRP A 159 14.59 -0.50 1.29
CA TRP A 159 15.56 -1.17 2.18
C TRP A 159 15.79 -2.64 1.84
N GLY A 160 15.63 -3.04 0.62
CA GLY A 160 15.91 -4.41 0.22
C GLY A 160 17.39 -4.69 -0.04
N GLU A 161 17.83 -5.92 0.21
CA GLU A 161 19.17 -6.40 -0.07
C GLU A 161 19.14 -7.48 -1.18
N GLY A 162 19.52 -7.11 -2.40
CA GLY A 162 19.71 -8.05 -3.50
C GLY A 162 18.41 -8.70 -4.01
N ASN A 163 18.24 -10.00 -3.80
CA ASN A 163 17.00 -10.68 -4.18
C ASN A 163 15.91 -10.44 -3.15
N PHE A 164 14.88 -9.69 -3.53
CA PHE A 164 13.76 -9.37 -2.68
C PHE A 164 12.76 -10.52 -2.62
N ALA A 165 12.10 -10.70 -1.49
CA ALA A 165 10.90 -11.51 -1.41
C ALA A 165 9.86 -10.97 -2.40
N TRP A 166 9.21 -11.86 -3.13
CA TRP A 166 8.23 -11.54 -4.19
C TRP A 166 8.75 -10.55 -5.26
N GLY A 167 10.07 -10.46 -5.45
CA GLY A 167 10.70 -9.59 -6.44
C GLY A 167 10.70 -8.10 -6.09
N GLY A 168 10.23 -7.69 -4.91
CA GLY A 168 10.13 -6.29 -4.51
C GLY A 168 9.22 -5.48 -5.43
N ASP A 169 8.09 -6.07 -5.84
CA ASP A 169 7.15 -5.43 -6.76
C ASP A 169 6.29 -4.35 -6.07
N TYR A 170 5.53 -3.63 -6.88
CA TYR A 170 4.41 -2.81 -6.42
C TYR A 170 3.15 -3.66 -6.42
N HIS A 171 2.79 -4.18 -5.26
CA HIS A 171 1.66 -5.09 -5.09
C HIS A 171 0.37 -4.29 -4.90
N PHE A 172 -0.51 -4.33 -5.91
CA PHE A 172 -1.71 -3.47 -5.99
C PHE A 172 -2.99 -4.08 -5.42
N ASN A 173 -2.90 -5.21 -4.74
CA ASN A 173 -4.09 -5.79 -4.09
C ASN A 173 -4.28 -5.36 -2.62
N ILE A 174 -3.32 -4.61 -2.05
CA ILE A 174 -3.39 -3.88 -0.78
C ILE A 174 -2.07 -3.16 -0.43
N ASN A 175 -0.93 -3.77 -0.73
CA ASN A 175 0.35 -3.43 -0.11
C ASN A 175 0.84 -2.04 -0.49
N VAL A 176 0.93 -1.73 -1.79
CA VAL A 176 1.39 -0.41 -2.24
C VAL A 176 0.45 0.70 -1.79
N GLN A 177 -0.86 0.45 -1.77
CA GLN A 177 -1.84 1.41 -1.27
C GLN A 177 -1.64 1.64 0.23
N MET A 178 -1.45 0.58 1.02
CA MET A 178 -1.19 0.64 2.47
C MET A 178 0.07 1.43 2.79
N ASN A 179 1.09 1.40 1.93
CA ASN A 179 2.30 2.20 2.11
C ASN A 179 2.01 3.71 2.18
N TYR A 180 0.91 4.16 1.60
CA TYR A 180 0.52 5.57 1.55
C TYR A 180 -0.64 5.95 2.48
N TRP A 181 -1.26 5.00 3.19
CA TRP A 181 -2.32 5.32 4.15
C TRP A 181 -1.93 6.30 5.26
N PRO A 182 -0.70 6.28 5.81
CA PRO A 182 -0.37 7.22 6.89
C PRO A 182 -0.02 8.63 6.41
N THR A 183 0.26 8.85 5.12
CA THR A 183 0.85 10.11 4.62
C THR A 183 0.03 11.34 4.99
N LEU A 184 -1.25 11.32 4.71
CA LEU A 184 -2.13 12.47 4.82
C LEU A 184 -2.47 12.80 6.28
N ALA A 185 -2.96 11.82 7.02
CA ALA A 185 -3.30 11.97 8.44
C ALA A 185 -2.07 12.26 9.33
N SER A 186 -0.85 11.94 8.84
CA SER A 186 0.41 12.27 9.52
C SER A 186 1.04 13.62 9.07
N ASN A 187 0.29 14.43 8.31
CA ASN A 187 0.77 15.72 7.77
C ASN A 187 2.05 15.60 6.92
N LEU A 188 2.05 14.59 6.02
CA LEU A 188 3.16 14.24 5.12
C LEU A 188 2.68 14.11 3.66
N ALA A 189 1.78 14.99 3.22
CA ALA A 189 1.20 14.94 1.88
C ALA A 189 2.26 14.94 0.76
N GLU A 190 3.36 15.67 0.94
CA GLU A 190 4.48 15.70 -0.01
C GLU A 190 5.12 14.33 -0.25
N CYS A 191 5.02 13.43 0.75
CA CYS A 191 5.53 12.07 0.61
C CYS A 191 4.64 11.20 -0.29
N GLN A 192 3.43 11.63 -0.63
CA GLN A 192 2.55 10.90 -1.55
C GLN A 192 2.77 11.27 -3.02
N THR A 193 3.44 12.37 -3.32
CA THR A 193 3.66 12.84 -4.70
C THR A 193 4.34 11.78 -5.57
N ALA A 194 5.32 11.03 -5.02
CA ALA A 194 5.98 9.94 -5.74
C ALA A 194 4.99 8.85 -6.22
N TYR A 195 3.96 8.56 -5.42
CA TYR A 195 2.90 7.63 -5.78
C TYR A 195 1.99 8.21 -6.88
N ASN A 196 1.55 9.45 -6.73
CA ASN A 196 0.68 10.12 -7.70
C ASN A 196 1.37 10.27 -9.06
N ASP A 197 2.64 10.66 -9.09
CA ASP A 197 3.44 10.76 -10.31
C ASP A 197 3.60 9.40 -11.00
N TYR A 198 3.81 8.35 -10.22
CA TYR A 198 3.87 6.98 -10.72
C TYR A 198 2.57 6.57 -11.41
N LEU A 199 1.40 6.85 -10.82
CA LEU A 199 0.09 6.55 -11.42
C LEU A 199 -0.12 7.30 -12.73
N ASN A 200 0.32 8.55 -12.84
CA ASN A 200 0.23 9.36 -14.05
C ASN A 200 1.00 8.74 -15.23
N VAL A 201 2.08 8.02 -14.98
CA VAL A 201 2.82 7.30 -16.02
C VAL A 201 2.25 5.91 -16.25
N LEU A 202 1.88 5.20 -15.16
CA LEU A 202 1.33 3.84 -15.20
C LEU A 202 0.05 3.74 -16.04
N LYS A 203 -0.83 4.75 -15.99
CA LYS A 203 -2.07 4.76 -16.78
C LYS A 203 -1.83 4.57 -18.28
N LYS A 204 -0.70 5.04 -18.81
CA LYS A 204 -0.36 4.85 -20.23
C LYS A 204 -0.15 3.38 -20.59
N ALA A 205 0.51 2.61 -19.71
CA ALA A 205 0.64 1.17 -19.88
C ALA A 205 -0.68 0.45 -19.54
N GLY A 206 -1.42 0.96 -18.57
CA GLY A 206 -2.71 0.43 -18.14
C GLY A 206 -3.80 0.45 -19.22
N ARG A 207 -3.73 1.39 -20.17
CA ARG A 207 -4.63 1.42 -21.34
C ARG A 207 -4.44 0.19 -22.22
N TYR A 208 -3.21 -0.26 -22.42
CA TYR A 208 -2.94 -1.51 -23.14
C TYR A 208 -3.47 -2.73 -22.39
N ALA A 209 -3.40 -2.72 -21.05
CA ALA A 209 -3.95 -3.79 -20.22
C ALA A 209 -5.49 -3.85 -20.32
N ALA A 210 -6.18 -2.72 -20.31
CA ALA A 210 -7.63 -2.63 -20.50
C ALA A 210 -8.05 -3.16 -21.88
N ALA A 211 -7.36 -2.75 -22.95
CA ALA A 211 -7.62 -3.24 -24.28
C ALA A 211 -7.39 -4.75 -24.43
N ALA A 212 -6.30 -5.27 -23.85
CA ALA A 212 -5.95 -6.68 -23.94
C ALA A 212 -6.90 -7.58 -23.13
N ALA A 213 -7.34 -7.12 -21.95
CA ALA A 213 -8.13 -7.93 -21.04
C ALA A 213 -9.64 -7.82 -21.29
N PHE A 214 -10.13 -6.66 -21.67
CA PHE A 214 -11.58 -6.38 -21.81
C PHE A 214 -12.00 -5.93 -23.21
N GLY A 215 -11.05 -5.72 -24.13
CA GLY A 215 -11.34 -5.20 -25.46
C GLY A 215 -11.64 -3.70 -25.49
N ILE A 216 -11.65 -3.04 -24.34
CA ILE A 216 -11.94 -1.60 -24.22
C ILE A 216 -10.68 -0.82 -24.62
N LYS A 217 -10.78 -0.05 -25.70
CA LYS A 217 -9.66 0.68 -26.28
C LYS A 217 -9.77 2.15 -25.98
N SER A 218 -8.66 2.74 -25.58
CA SER A 218 -8.49 4.19 -25.52
C SER A 218 -7.83 4.67 -26.81
N ASN A 219 -8.52 5.53 -27.56
CA ASN A 219 -7.97 6.24 -28.71
C ASN A 219 -7.41 7.59 -28.23
N GLU A 220 -6.58 8.23 -29.07
CA GLU A 220 -6.11 9.58 -28.79
C GLU A 220 -7.30 10.55 -28.69
N GLY A 221 -7.48 11.15 -27.52
CA GLY A 221 -8.63 12.02 -27.21
C GLY A 221 -9.90 11.32 -26.73
N GLU A 222 -9.95 9.97 -26.76
CA GLU A 222 -11.04 9.13 -26.21
C GLU A 222 -10.43 8.16 -25.20
N GLU A 223 -10.11 8.65 -24.03
CA GLU A 223 -9.46 7.84 -23.00
C GLU A 223 -10.51 7.10 -22.16
N ASN A 224 -10.80 5.85 -22.50
CA ASN A 224 -11.89 5.04 -21.98
C ASN A 224 -11.49 4.00 -20.94
N GLY A 225 -10.26 4.06 -20.43
CA GLY A 225 -9.91 3.22 -19.30
C GLY A 225 -8.48 2.74 -19.27
N TRP A 226 -8.00 2.55 -18.07
CA TRP A 226 -6.73 1.93 -17.80
C TRP A 226 -6.83 1.02 -16.58
N LEU A 227 -6.05 -0.05 -16.60
CA LEU A 227 -6.03 -1.04 -15.52
C LEU A 227 -4.59 -1.29 -15.07
N VAL A 228 -4.46 -1.65 -13.80
CA VAL A 228 -3.27 -2.30 -13.27
C VAL A 228 -3.70 -3.59 -12.56
N GLY A 229 -2.99 -4.67 -12.84
CA GLY A 229 -3.21 -5.95 -12.17
C GLY A 229 -2.67 -5.95 -10.75
N CYS A 230 -2.49 -7.14 -10.19
CA CYS A 230 -1.95 -7.29 -8.84
C CYS A 230 -0.51 -6.78 -8.71
N PHE A 231 0.28 -6.86 -9.78
CA PHE A 231 1.71 -6.59 -9.76
C PHE A 231 2.06 -5.45 -10.72
N SER A 232 2.94 -4.57 -10.27
CA SER A 232 3.60 -3.58 -11.13
C SER A 232 5.07 -3.46 -10.78
N THR A 233 5.81 -2.68 -11.56
CA THR A 233 7.26 -2.50 -11.41
C THR A 233 7.64 -1.07 -11.79
N PRO A 234 8.86 -0.62 -11.53
CA PRO A 234 9.35 0.65 -12.06
C PRO A 234 9.23 0.80 -13.59
N TYR A 235 9.07 -0.31 -14.30
CA TYR A 235 8.88 -0.34 -15.76
C TYR A 235 7.40 -0.42 -16.19
N MET A 236 6.48 -0.02 -15.30
CA MET A 236 5.03 0.11 -15.59
C MET A 236 4.37 -1.20 -16.06
N PHE A 237 4.74 -2.33 -15.46
CA PHE A 237 4.00 -3.57 -15.70
C PHE A 237 2.55 -3.41 -15.20
N SER A 238 1.58 -3.70 -16.06
CA SER A 238 0.17 -3.47 -15.75
C SER A 238 -0.76 -4.61 -16.17
N ALA A 239 -0.22 -5.71 -16.72
CA ALA A 239 -1.02 -6.81 -17.21
C ALA A 239 -1.85 -7.48 -16.10
N LEU A 240 -3.08 -7.86 -16.45
CA LEU A 240 -3.99 -8.63 -15.61
C LEU A 240 -3.75 -10.12 -15.79
N GLY A 241 -3.59 -10.80 -14.67
CA GLY A 241 -3.43 -12.25 -14.65
C GLY A 241 -2.11 -12.74 -15.24
N GLN A 242 -1.59 -13.78 -14.64
CA GLN A 242 -0.54 -14.59 -15.23
C GLN A 242 -1.15 -15.94 -15.59
N LYS A 243 -0.69 -16.55 -16.67
CA LYS A 243 -1.08 -17.93 -16.99
C LYS A 243 -0.85 -18.77 -15.72
N ASN A 244 -1.89 -19.40 -15.22
CA ASN A 244 -1.88 -20.25 -14.04
C ASN A 244 -1.79 -19.55 -12.68
N ASN A 245 -2.11 -18.25 -12.58
CA ASN A 245 -2.14 -17.55 -11.29
C ASN A 245 -3.35 -16.61 -11.17
N ALA A 246 -4.38 -17.07 -10.47
CA ALA A 246 -5.57 -16.26 -10.18
C ALA A 246 -5.24 -15.00 -9.33
N ALA A 247 -4.23 -15.08 -8.48
CA ALA A 247 -3.80 -13.94 -7.64
C ALA A 247 -3.34 -12.73 -8.47
N GLY A 248 -2.92 -12.92 -9.72
CA GLY A 248 -2.62 -11.82 -10.64
C GLY A 248 -3.85 -11.07 -11.16
N TRP A 249 -5.06 -11.67 -11.04
CA TRP A 249 -6.30 -11.05 -11.49
C TRP A 249 -6.79 -10.01 -10.48
N ASN A 250 -6.64 -8.75 -10.81
CA ASN A 250 -7.01 -7.63 -9.96
C ASN A 250 -7.50 -6.46 -10.83
N PRO A 251 -8.69 -6.56 -11.43
CA PRO A 251 -9.16 -5.55 -12.38
C PRO A 251 -9.47 -4.20 -11.74
N ILE A 252 -9.65 -4.15 -10.41
CA ILE A 252 -9.90 -2.90 -9.67
C ILE A 252 -8.64 -2.18 -9.19
N GLY A 253 -7.46 -2.67 -9.53
CA GLY A 253 -6.21 -2.09 -9.04
C GLY A 253 -6.07 -0.59 -9.32
N SER A 254 -6.54 -0.12 -10.50
CA SER A 254 -6.59 1.31 -10.82
C SER A 254 -7.62 2.08 -9.99
N ALA A 255 -8.81 1.52 -9.78
CA ALA A 255 -9.86 2.15 -8.97
C ALA A 255 -9.38 2.34 -7.51
N TRP A 256 -8.74 1.32 -6.92
CA TRP A 256 -8.17 1.44 -5.58
C TRP A 256 -6.99 2.42 -5.55
N ALA A 257 -6.09 2.34 -6.51
CA ALA A 257 -4.97 3.27 -6.57
C ALA A 257 -5.44 4.74 -6.61
N LEU A 258 -6.50 5.02 -7.36
CA LEU A 258 -7.08 6.35 -7.45
C LEU A 258 -7.86 6.78 -6.19
N LEU A 259 -8.28 5.86 -5.33
CA LEU A 259 -8.83 6.21 -4.02
C LEU A 259 -7.77 6.96 -3.17
N ASN A 260 -6.54 6.44 -3.07
CA ASN A 260 -5.46 7.15 -2.37
C ASN A 260 -5.16 8.52 -2.99
N ALA A 261 -5.21 8.62 -4.32
CA ALA A 261 -5.01 9.90 -5.01
C ALA A 261 -6.18 10.89 -4.79
N TYR A 262 -7.40 10.38 -4.64
CA TYR A 262 -8.57 11.20 -4.29
C TYR A 262 -8.50 11.69 -2.84
N GLU A 263 -8.08 10.86 -1.91
CA GLU A 263 -7.81 11.28 -0.53
C GLU A 263 -6.75 12.39 -0.46
N TYR A 264 -5.70 12.30 -1.29
CA TYR A 264 -4.73 13.40 -1.40
C TYR A 264 -5.40 14.73 -1.75
N TYR A 265 -6.33 14.75 -2.71
CA TYR A 265 -7.12 15.94 -3.01
C TYR A 265 -7.95 16.39 -1.81
N LEU A 266 -8.64 15.49 -1.12
CA LEU A 266 -9.49 15.83 0.02
C LEU A 266 -8.71 16.50 1.17
N TYR A 267 -7.46 16.09 1.40
CA TYR A 267 -6.61 16.68 2.45
C TYR A 267 -5.90 17.96 2.02
N THR A 268 -5.56 18.10 0.74
CA THR A 268 -4.84 19.27 0.24
C THR A 268 -5.74 20.37 -0.30
N GLU A 269 -6.97 20.02 -0.68
CA GLU A 269 -7.94 20.89 -1.37
C GLU A 269 -7.35 21.54 -2.65
N ASP A 270 -6.33 20.90 -3.25
CA ASP A 270 -5.68 21.37 -4.47
C ASP A 270 -6.59 21.16 -5.69
N THR A 271 -7.33 22.20 -6.03
CA THR A 271 -8.27 22.17 -7.15
C THR A 271 -7.57 22.15 -8.52
N ASP A 272 -6.34 22.61 -8.62
CA ASP A 272 -5.56 22.51 -9.86
C ASP A 272 -5.12 21.06 -10.10
N TYR A 273 -4.67 20.38 -9.06
CA TYR A 273 -4.41 18.93 -9.09
C TYR A 273 -5.68 18.15 -9.43
N LEU A 274 -6.81 18.44 -8.76
CA LEU A 274 -8.09 17.79 -9.06
C LEU A 274 -8.43 17.93 -10.54
N LYS A 275 -8.41 19.12 -11.07
CA LYS A 275 -8.85 19.44 -12.42
C LYS A 275 -7.93 18.87 -13.51
N ASN A 276 -6.61 19.02 -13.32
CA ASN A 276 -5.66 18.81 -14.40
C ASN A 276 -5.05 17.39 -14.41
N GLU A 277 -5.04 16.70 -13.26
CA GLU A 277 -4.37 15.41 -13.11
C GLU A 277 -5.32 14.30 -12.64
N LEU A 278 -6.01 14.53 -11.52
CA LEU A 278 -6.80 13.49 -10.87
C LEU A 278 -8.10 13.19 -11.62
N TYR A 279 -8.93 14.21 -11.88
CA TYR A 279 -10.24 14.02 -12.51
C TYR A 279 -10.17 13.35 -13.89
N PRO A 280 -9.24 13.69 -14.78
CA PRO A 280 -9.09 12.95 -16.03
C PRO A 280 -8.84 11.46 -15.83
N SER A 281 -8.07 11.08 -14.80
CA SER A 281 -7.80 9.68 -14.48
C SER A 281 -9.00 8.97 -13.82
N LEU A 282 -9.73 9.65 -12.93
CA LEU A 282 -10.97 9.15 -12.34
C LEU A 282 -12.03 8.90 -13.42
N LYS A 283 -12.27 9.89 -14.29
CA LYS A 283 -13.23 9.82 -15.39
C LYS A 283 -12.93 8.63 -16.32
N GLU A 284 -11.67 8.45 -16.67
CA GLU A 284 -11.23 7.38 -17.56
C GLU A 284 -11.56 5.99 -16.99
N VAL A 285 -11.31 5.77 -15.69
CA VAL A 285 -11.62 4.49 -15.02
C VAL A 285 -13.13 4.34 -14.77
N ALA A 286 -13.86 5.42 -14.52
CA ALA A 286 -15.31 5.37 -14.43
C ALA A 286 -15.97 4.99 -15.78
N ASN A 287 -15.49 5.54 -16.88
CA ASN A 287 -15.94 5.16 -18.24
C ASN A 287 -15.63 3.70 -18.54
N PHE A 288 -14.43 3.23 -18.13
CA PHE A 288 -14.08 1.82 -18.25
C PHE A 288 -15.12 0.93 -17.53
N TRP A 289 -15.42 1.21 -16.27
CA TRP A 289 -16.38 0.40 -15.51
C TRP A 289 -17.83 0.58 -16.01
N ASN A 290 -18.17 1.75 -16.53
CA ASN A 290 -19.47 1.95 -17.18
C ASN A 290 -19.68 1.00 -18.38
N GLU A 291 -18.61 0.69 -19.13
CA GLU A 291 -18.63 -0.25 -20.25
C GLU A 291 -18.41 -1.70 -19.80
N ALA A 292 -17.47 -1.95 -18.87
CA ALA A 292 -17.03 -3.29 -18.49
C ALA A 292 -18.01 -4.05 -17.58
N LEU A 293 -18.86 -3.33 -16.86
CA LEU A 293 -19.83 -3.94 -15.96
C LEU A 293 -20.89 -4.72 -16.74
N TYR A 294 -21.18 -5.92 -16.26
CA TYR A 294 -22.15 -6.85 -16.84
C TYR A 294 -23.39 -6.92 -15.95
N TRP A 295 -24.58 -6.88 -16.55
CA TRP A 295 -25.83 -7.14 -15.83
C TRP A 295 -26.01 -8.64 -15.61
N SER A 296 -25.96 -9.09 -14.37
CA SER A 296 -26.19 -10.48 -14.02
C SER A 296 -27.67 -10.75 -13.77
N GLU A 297 -28.33 -11.49 -14.65
CA GLU A 297 -29.71 -11.93 -14.44
C GLU A 297 -29.83 -12.85 -13.21
N TYR A 298 -28.77 -13.56 -12.88
CA TYR A 298 -28.71 -14.42 -11.70
C TYR A 298 -28.63 -13.61 -10.39
N GLN A 299 -27.76 -12.58 -10.35
CA GLN A 299 -27.57 -11.74 -9.16
C GLN A 299 -28.48 -10.51 -9.15
N GLN A 300 -29.20 -10.19 -10.24
CA GLN A 300 -30.06 -9.02 -10.40
C GLN A 300 -29.35 -7.69 -10.08
N ARG A 301 -28.07 -7.60 -10.48
CA ARG A 301 -27.23 -6.40 -10.31
C ARG A 301 -26.15 -6.33 -11.37
N TYR A 302 -25.50 -5.16 -11.50
CA TYR A 302 -24.27 -5.05 -12.27
C TYR A 302 -23.11 -5.68 -11.51
N VAL A 303 -22.27 -6.44 -12.22
CA VAL A 303 -21.13 -7.15 -11.63
C VAL A 303 -19.87 -6.98 -12.46
N SER A 304 -18.71 -6.97 -11.77
CA SER A 304 -17.42 -7.21 -12.39
C SER A 304 -17.32 -8.68 -12.83
N ALA A 305 -16.92 -8.93 -14.06
CA ALA A 305 -16.85 -10.29 -14.61
C ALA A 305 -15.69 -10.46 -15.61
N PRO A 306 -14.77 -11.41 -15.35
CA PRO A 306 -14.63 -12.20 -14.15
C PRO A 306 -14.08 -11.37 -12.98
N SER A 307 -14.34 -11.80 -11.76
CA SER A 307 -13.96 -11.16 -10.50
C SER A 307 -13.19 -12.14 -9.60
N TYR A 308 -12.35 -11.60 -8.71
CA TYR A 308 -11.57 -12.41 -7.78
C TYR A 308 -11.45 -11.71 -6.44
N SER A 309 -11.68 -12.43 -5.35
CA SER A 309 -11.36 -11.93 -4.01
C SER A 309 -9.91 -12.27 -3.66
N PRO A 310 -8.98 -11.31 -3.64
CA PRO A 310 -7.59 -11.63 -3.35
C PRO A 310 -7.42 -12.03 -1.87
N GLU A 311 -6.62 -13.02 -1.56
CA GLU A 311 -6.04 -14.05 -2.43
C GLU A 311 -6.70 -15.38 -2.09
N ASN A 312 -8.02 -15.44 -2.15
CA ASN A 312 -8.84 -16.51 -1.60
C ASN A 312 -9.98 -16.91 -2.56
N GLY A 313 -10.27 -18.20 -2.61
CA GLY A 313 -11.41 -18.73 -3.33
C GLY A 313 -11.29 -18.75 -4.86
N PRO A 314 -12.40 -19.00 -5.54
CA PRO A 314 -12.46 -19.13 -7.00
C PRO A 314 -12.58 -17.77 -7.70
N ILE A 315 -12.35 -17.75 -9.01
CA ILE A 315 -12.82 -16.70 -9.90
C ILE A 315 -14.35 -16.80 -9.98
N VAL A 316 -15.02 -15.68 -9.78
CA VAL A 316 -16.48 -15.54 -9.74
C VAL A 316 -16.93 -14.32 -10.55
N ASN A 317 -18.22 -14.02 -10.52
CA ASN A 317 -18.77 -12.74 -10.97
C ASN A 317 -19.19 -11.91 -9.74
N GLY A 318 -18.70 -10.69 -9.64
CA GLY A 318 -19.11 -9.74 -8.60
C GLY A 318 -18.66 -10.12 -7.18
N ALA A 319 -17.39 -10.50 -6.99
CA ALA A 319 -16.82 -10.58 -5.66
C ALA A 319 -16.94 -9.21 -4.95
N SER A 320 -17.24 -9.22 -3.66
CA SER A 320 -17.46 -7.99 -2.88
C SER A 320 -16.30 -7.01 -2.98
N TYR A 321 -15.09 -7.50 -3.04
CA TYR A 321 -13.88 -6.72 -3.27
C TYR A 321 -13.98 -5.80 -4.50
N ASP A 322 -14.31 -6.35 -5.66
CA ASP A 322 -14.46 -5.57 -6.89
C ASP A 322 -15.66 -4.62 -6.78
N GLN A 323 -16.82 -5.14 -6.33
CA GLN A 323 -18.05 -4.36 -6.24
C GLN A 323 -17.90 -3.11 -5.36
N GLN A 324 -17.21 -3.26 -4.22
CA GLN A 324 -16.97 -2.17 -3.28
C GLN A 324 -16.07 -1.09 -3.86
N PHE A 325 -14.96 -1.47 -4.49
CA PHE A 325 -14.07 -0.48 -5.10
C PHE A 325 -14.65 0.20 -6.34
N ILE A 326 -15.42 -0.53 -7.15
CA ILE A 326 -16.09 0.07 -8.31
C ILE A 326 -17.14 1.09 -7.84
N TRP A 327 -17.93 0.74 -6.83
CA TRP A 327 -18.91 1.66 -6.24
C TRP A 327 -18.26 2.93 -5.69
N GLN A 328 -17.20 2.77 -4.92
CA GLN A 328 -16.45 3.90 -4.35
C GLN A 328 -15.80 4.75 -5.44
N HIS A 329 -15.31 4.12 -6.49
CA HIS A 329 -14.71 4.84 -7.60
C HIS A 329 -15.73 5.72 -8.34
N PHE A 330 -16.94 5.20 -8.59
CA PHE A 330 -18.02 6.03 -9.13
C PHE A 330 -18.35 7.18 -8.20
N GLU A 331 -18.48 6.94 -6.91
CA GLU A 331 -18.77 7.98 -5.92
C GLU A 331 -17.75 9.11 -5.96
N ASN A 332 -16.46 8.77 -5.88
CA ASN A 332 -15.38 9.76 -5.93
C ASN A 332 -15.36 10.54 -7.26
N THR A 333 -15.62 9.85 -8.38
CA THR A 333 -15.66 10.48 -9.70
C THR A 333 -16.85 11.42 -9.85
N ILE A 334 -18.00 11.02 -9.36
CA ILE A 334 -19.21 11.84 -9.35
C ILE A 334 -18.99 13.11 -8.52
N GLN A 335 -18.48 12.97 -7.31
CA GLN A 335 -18.18 14.11 -6.44
C GLN A 335 -17.17 15.07 -7.05
N ALA A 336 -16.11 14.52 -7.68
CA ALA A 336 -15.12 15.32 -8.39
C ALA A 336 -15.74 16.08 -9.58
N ALA A 337 -16.58 15.42 -10.38
CA ALA A 337 -17.26 16.04 -11.52
C ALA A 337 -18.22 17.17 -11.07
N GLU A 338 -18.99 16.92 -10.01
CA GLU A 338 -19.92 17.90 -9.44
C GLU A 338 -19.16 19.10 -8.86
N THR A 339 -18.03 18.86 -8.16
CA THR A 339 -17.15 19.92 -7.64
C THR A 339 -16.61 20.81 -8.76
N LEU A 340 -16.21 20.21 -9.88
CA LEU A 340 -15.70 20.93 -11.05
C LEU A 340 -16.81 21.50 -11.95
N GLY A 341 -18.06 21.07 -11.77
CA GLY A 341 -19.21 21.48 -12.59
C GLY A 341 -19.13 20.99 -14.04
N VAL A 342 -18.66 19.76 -14.26
CA VAL A 342 -18.43 19.15 -15.58
C VAL A 342 -19.17 17.82 -15.75
N ASP A 343 -19.32 17.37 -17.00
CA ASP A 343 -19.75 16.02 -17.39
C ASP A 343 -21.11 15.56 -16.78
N ALA A 344 -22.10 16.45 -16.66
CA ALA A 344 -23.40 16.17 -16.03
C ALA A 344 -24.12 14.93 -16.63
N ASP A 345 -24.00 14.71 -17.94
CA ASP A 345 -24.61 13.55 -18.60
C ASP A 345 -23.94 12.24 -18.17
N LEU A 346 -22.59 12.21 -18.09
CA LEU A 346 -21.84 11.06 -17.60
C LEU A 346 -22.10 10.80 -16.10
N VAL A 347 -22.23 11.86 -15.31
CA VAL A 347 -22.62 11.76 -13.90
C VAL A 347 -23.94 11.04 -13.74
N ALA A 348 -24.93 11.32 -14.59
CA ALA A 348 -26.21 10.63 -14.56
C ALA A 348 -26.08 9.13 -14.89
N GLU A 349 -25.26 8.78 -15.88
CA GLU A 349 -24.98 7.38 -16.24
C GLU A 349 -24.25 6.64 -15.12
N TRP A 350 -23.22 7.25 -14.54
CA TRP A 350 -22.47 6.64 -13.44
C TRP A 350 -23.34 6.41 -12.20
N LYS A 351 -24.22 7.38 -11.84
CA LYS A 351 -25.20 7.24 -10.75
C LYS A 351 -26.16 6.07 -11.00
N GLU A 352 -26.64 5.91 -12.23
CA GLU A 352 -27.51 4.79 -12.59
C GLU A 352 -26.78 3.43 -12.40
N LYS A 353 -25.56 3.31 -12.89
CA LYS A 353 -24.75 2.08 -12.72
C LYS A 353 -24.46 1.81 -11.25
N GLN A 354 -23.98 2.82 -10.53
CA GLN A 354 -23.64 2.74 -9.11
C GLN A 354 -24.83 2.25 -8.27
N SER A 355 -26.05 2.76 -8.52
CA SER A 355 -27.27 2.38 -7.78
C SER A 355 -27.65 0.91 -7.92
N LYS A 356 -27.08 0.20 -8.88
CA LYS A 356 -27.37 -1.20 -9.19
C LYS A 356 -26.17 -2.14 -8.95
N LEU A 357 -25.14 -1.68 -8.24
CA LEU A 357 -23.96 -2.51 -7.92
C LEU A 357 -24.17 -3.38 -6.69
N ASP A 358 -24.96 -2.91 -5.71
CA ASP A 358 -25.21 -3.57 -4.43
C ASP A 358 -23.92 -4.15 -3.80
N PRO A 359 -22.98 -3.27 -3.36
CA PRO A 359 -21.61 -3.66 -3.07
C PRO A 359 -21.43 -4.35 -1.71
N VAL A 360 -22.41 -4.25 -0.80
CA VAL A 360 -22.35 -4.83 0.53
C VAL A 360 -23.53 -5.77 0.72
N LEU A 361 -23.25 -7.07 0.77
CA LEU A 361 -24.25 -8.10 1.02
C LEU A 361 -23.99 -8.74 2.39
N VAL A 362 -25.08 -9.03 3.13
CA VAL A 362 -25.01 -9.71 4.42
C VAL A 362 -25.47 -11.16 4.26
N GLY A 363 -24.70 -12.10 4.80
CA GLY A 363 -25.03 -13.53 4.78
C GLY A 363 -25.99 -13.94 5.91
N ASP A 364 -26.49 -15.17 5.84
CA ASP A 364 -27.38 -15.74 6.84
C ASP A 364 -26.71 -15.89 8.22
N ASP A 365 -25.39 -15.92 8.25
CA ASP A 365 -24.57 -15.95 9.47
C ASP A 365 -24.28 -14.56 10.05
N GLY A 366 -24.82 -13.51 9.43
CA GLY A 366 -24.66 -12.12 9.86
C GLY A 366 -23.36 -11.46 9.43
N GLN A 367 -22.53 -12.11 8.62
CA GLN A 367 -21.28 -11.55 8.10
C GLN A 367 -21.51 -10.79 6.80
N VAL A 368 -20.59 -9.86 6.47
CA VAL A 368 -20.45 -9.34 5.11
C VAL A 368 -19.98 -10.45 4.19
N LYS A 369 -20.70 -10.71 3.12
CA LYS A 369 -20.33 -11.74 2.14
C LYS A 369 -19.07 -11.35 1.36
N GLU A 370 -18.21 -12.32 1.15
CA GLU A 370 -17.05 -12.19 0.24
C GLU A 370 -17.45 -12.54 -1.21
N TRP A 371 -18.40 -13.47 -1.38
CA TRP A 371 -18.98 -13.88 -2.67
C TRP A 371 -20.49 -13.88 -2.61
N TYR A 372 -21.15 -13.68 -3.73
CA TYR A 372 -22.61 -13.70 -3.81
C TYR A 372 -23.21 -15.02 -3.31
N GLU A 373 -22.59 -16.14 -3.70
CA GLU A 373 -22.99 -17.50 -3.36
C GLU A 373 -22.61 -17.94 -1.95
N GLU A 374 -21.92 -17.10 -1.18
CA GLU A 374 -21.55 -17.41 0.18
C GLU A 374 -22.80 -17.40 1.08
N THR A 375 -23.08 -18.55 1.66
CA THR A 375 -24.18 -18.70 2.63
C THR A 375 -23.68 -18.64 4.07
N HIS A 376 -22.44 -19.10 4.30
CA HIS A 376 -21.75 -19.08 5.58
C HIS A 376 -20.28 -18.75 5.34
N PHE A 377 -19.65 -18.14 6.31
CA PHE A 377 -18.24 -17.77 6.24
C PHE A 377 -17.36 -18.89 5.68
N GLY A 378 -16.62 -18.57 4.65
CA GLY A 378 -15.70 -19.48 3.98
C GLY A 378 -16.34 -20.63 3.19
N LYS A 379 -17.64 -20.60 2.96
CA LYS A 379 -18.37 -21.63 2.20
C LYS A 379 -19.04 -21.02 0.97
N ALA A 380 -18.21 -20.60 0.02
CA ALA A 380 -18.72 -20.21 -1.29
C ALA A 380 -18.88 -21.42 -2.21
N GLN A 381 -19.94 -21.42 -2.99
CA GLN A 381 -20.09 -22.33 -4.14
C GLN A 381 -19.32 -21.74 -5.32
N ALA A 382 -19.09 -22.56 -6.36
CA ALA A 382 -18.52 -22.07 -7.60
C ALA A 382 -19.43 -20.98 -8.19
N GLY A 383 -18.87 -19.80 -8.45
CA GLY A 383 -19.63 -18.69 -9.00
C GLY A 383 -20.11 -18.96 -10.42
N ASP A 384 -21.16 -18.25 -10.80
CA ASP A 384 -21.69 -18.28 -12.16
C ASP A 384 -20.75 -17.52 -13.11
N LEU A 385 -20.14 -18.25 -14.02
CA LEU A 385 -19.36 -17.72 -15.15
C LEU A 385 -20.09 -17.90 -16.49
N GLY A 386 -21.33 -18.44 -16.45
CA GLY A 386 -21.96 -19.11 -17.59
C GLY A 386 -22.46 -18.21 -18.71
N GLU A 387 -22.70 -16.92 -18.48
CA GLU A 387 -23.40 -16.07 -19.44
C GLU A 387 -22.51 -15.10 -20.23
N ILE A 388 -21.21 -15.06 -19.94
CA ILE A 388 -20.28 -14.11 -20.57
C ILE A 388 -19.35 -14.86 -21.51
N ASP A 389 -19.18 -14.36 -22.72
CA ASP A 389 -18.14 -14.83 -23.63
C ASP A 389 -16.75 -14.40 -23.11
N ILE A 390 -16.26 -15.19 -22.15
CA ILE A 390 -14.98 -14.95 -21.49
C ILE A 390 -13.89 -15.62 -22.32
N PRO A 391 -12.82 -14.90 -22.70
CA PRO A 391 -11.69 -15.51 -23.38
C PRO A 391 -11.17 -16.76 -22.67
N GLN A 392 -10.84 -17.79 -23.42
CA GLN A 392 -10.46 -19.11 -22.88
C GLN A 392 -9.34 -19.05 -21.84
N TRP A 393 -8.39 -18.12 -21.97
CA TRP A 393 -7.31 -17.93 -21.00
C TRP A 393 -7.82 -17.38 -19.65
N ARG A 394 -8.88 -16.55 -19.64
CA ARG A 394 -9.54 -16.10 -18.40
C ARG A 394 -10.33 -17.20 -17.72
N GLN A 395 -10.99 -18.06 -18.50
CA GLN A 395 -11.71 -19.22 -17.97
C GLN A 395 -10.76 -20.20 -17.25
N SER A 396 -9.52 -20.33 -17.73
CA SER A 396 -8.52 -21.20 -17.11
C SER A 396 -8.05 -20.71 -15.73
N LEU A 397 -8.22 -19.43 -15.39
CA LEU A 397 -7.89 -18.89 -14.06
C LEU A 397 -8.81 -19.49 -12.98
N GLY A 398 -10.10 -19.62 -13.24
CA GLY A 398 -11.05 -20.21 -12.29
C GLY A 398 -10.76 -21.65 -11.93
N ALA A 399 -10.19 -22.43 -12.86
CA ALA A 399 -9.83 -23.83 -12.62
C ALA A 399 -8.62 -24.02 -11.68
N GLN A 400 -7.89 -22.95 -11.38
CA GLN A 400 -6.64 -23.00 -10.62
C GLN A 400 -6.71 -22.28 -9.28
N SER A 401 -7.77 -21.53 -9.02
CA SER A 401 -8.01 -20.97 -7.71
C SER A 401 -8.26 -22.11 -6.73
N GLY A 402 -7.46 -22.21 -5.68
CA GLY A 402 -7.68 -23.15 -4.59
C GLY A 402 -9.07 -22.98 -3.97
N GLY A 403 -9.50 -23.96 -3.20
CA GLY A 403 -10.72 -23.81 -2.41
C GLY A 403 -10.60 -22.64 -1.42
N VAL A 404 -11.74 -22.15 -0.93
CA VAL A 404 -11.82 -21.15 0.13
C VAL A 404 -11.07 -21.63 1.37
N GLN A 405 -10.23 -20.78 1.94
CA GLN A 405 -9.41 -21.05 3.12
C GLN A 405 -9.80 -20.12 4.27
N PRO A 406 -10.75 -20.48 5.13
CA PRO A 406 -11.04 -19.70 6.33
C PRO A 406 -10.15 -20.15 7.52
N PRO A 407 -9.74 -19.23 8.44
CA PRO A 407 -9.76 -17.78 8.28
C PRO A 407 -8.60 -17.32 7.39
N HIS A 408 -8.90 -16.58 6.33
CA HIS A 408 -7.86 -16.07 5.43
C HIS A 408 -7.28 -14.74 5.94
N ARG A 409 -5.99 -14.47 5.61
CA ARG A 409 -5.30 -13.24 6.02
C ARG A 409 -5.85 -11.97 5.34
N HIS A 410 -6.36 -12.07 4.12
CA HIS A 410 -7.05 -10.97 3.45
C HIS A 410 -8.47 -10.80 3.97
N LEU A 411 -8.89 -9.54 4.14
CA LEU A 411 -10.25 -9.14 4.50
C LEU A 411 -10.90 -8.39 3.35
N SER A 412 -10.86 -8.99 2.16
CA SER A 412 -11.23 -8.34 0.90
C SER A 412 -12.71 -7.93 0.83
N HIS A 413 -13.58 -8.57 1.62
CA HIS A 413 -15.00 -8.24 1.74
C HIS A 413 -15.28 -7.03 2.66
N LEU A 414 -14.28 -6.54 3.38
CA LEU A 414 -14.40 -5.41 4.31
C LEU A 414 -13.78 -4.11 3.79
N MET A 415 -13.46 -4.03 2.51
CA MET A 415 -12.95 -2.78 1.92
C MET A 415 -13.96 -1.65 1.99
N ALA A 416 -15.25 -1.96 2.02
CA ALA A 416 -16.34 -1.00 2.24
C ALA A 416 -16.26 -0.27 3.60
N LEU A 417 -15.64 -0.89 4.62
CA LEU A 417 -15.39 -0.27 5.92
C LEU A 417 -14.10 0.54 5.93
N TYR A 418 -12.99 -0.05 5.41
CA TYR A 418 -11.70 0.60 5.25
C TYR A 418 -10.90 -0.08 4.12
N PRO A 419 -10.33 0.66 3.15
CA PRO A 419 -10.16 2.14 3.12
C PRO A 419 -11.37 2.93 2.59
N CYS A 420 -12.39 2.27 2.02
CA CYS A 420 -13.62 2.96 1.64
C CYS A 420 -14.41 3.42 2.88
N ASN A 421 -15.56 4.07 2.66
CA ASN A 421 -16.39 4.61 3.73
C ASN A 421 -17.89 4.27 3.58
N MET A 422 -18.19 3.24 2.79
CA MET A 422 -19.58 2.79 2.60
C MET A 422 -20.20 2.20 3.85
N ILE A 423 -19.40 1.50 4.67
CA ILE A 423 -19.82 1.01 5.98
C ILE A 423 -19.43 2.03 7.03
N SER A 424 -20.42 2.61 7.69
CA SER A 424 -20.23 3.63 8.70
C SER A 424 -21.29 3.50 9.81
N LYS A 425 -21.21 4.35 10.82
CA LYS A 425 -22.23 4.43 11.88
C LYS A 425 -23.63 4.78 11.38
N ASP A 426 -23.73 5.33 10.16
CA ASP A 426 -25.00 5.73 9.57
C ASP A 426 -25.77 4.54 8.95
N ASN A 427 -25.10 3.40 8.77
CA ASN A 427 -25.70 2.13 8.34
C ASN A 427 -25.36 1.00 9.32
N PRO A 428 -26.01 0.99 10.50
CA PRO A 428 -25.65 0.09 11.60
C PRO A 428 -25.77 -1.40 11.24
N GLU A 429 -26.66 -1.79 10.34
CA GLU A 429 -26.79 -3.18 9.88
C GLU A 429 -25.51 -3.66 9.21
N PHE A 430 -24.90 -2.86 8.33
CA PHE A 430 -23.64 -3.20 7.68
C PHE A 430 -22.45 -3.13 8.66
N MET A 431 -22.50 -2.17 9.60
CA MET A 431 -21.50 -2.07 10.66
C MET A 431 -21.51 -3.32 11.55
N ASP A 432 -22.67 -3.78 11.98
CA ASP A 432 -22.83 -5.00 12.77
C ASP A 432 -22.30 -6.23 12.00
N ALA A 433 -22.61 -6.33 10.72
CA ALA A 433 -22.13 -7.41 9.87
C ALA A 433 -20.60 -7.39 9.70
N ALA A 434 -20.01 -6.20 9.58
CA ALA A 434 -18.55 -6.05 9.53
C ALA A 434 -17.89 -6.48 10.86
N ILE A 435 -18.48 -6.14 12.01
CA ILE A 435 -18.02 -6.57 13.33
C ILE A 435 -18.09 -8.10 13.47
N VAL A 436 -19.19 -8.73 13.01
CA VAL A 436 -19.29 -10.19 12.98
C VAL A 436 -18.17 -10.79 12.13
N SER A 437 -17.94 -10.26 10.93
CA SER A 437 -16.85 -10.71 10.05
C SER A 437 -15.47 -10.56 10.68
N LEU A 438 -15.20 -9.45 11.36
CA LEU A 438 -13.93 -9.20 12.05
C LEU A 438 -13.69 -10.19 13.20
N ASN A 439 -14.73 -10.50 13.98
CA ASN A 439 -14.64 -11.50 15.05
C ASN A 439 -14.30 -12.89 14.51
N GLU A 440 -14.93 -13.32 13.41
CA GLU A 440 -14.66 -14.61 12.78
C GLU A 440 -13.25 -14.70 12.17
N ARG A 441 -12.71 -13.57 11.68
CA ARG A 441 -11.33 -13.48 11.16
C ARG A 441 -10.27 -13.42 12.26
N GLY A 442 -10.66 -13.17 13.51
CA GLY A 442 -9.78 -13.06 14.66
C GLY A 442 -8.76 -11.94 14.59
N LEU A 443 -7.93 -11.81 15.61
CA LEU A 443 -6.98 -10.69 15.71
C LEU A 443 -5.61 -10.99 15.08
N ASP A 444 -5.17 -12.25 15.06
CA ASP A 444 -3.86 -12.63 14.55
C ASP A 444 -3.84 -12.82 13.03
N ALA A 445 -2.71 -12.46 12.42
CA ALA A 445 -2.45 -12.64 10.98
C ALA A 445 -1.00 -12.25 10.64
N THR A 446 -0.69 -12.13 9.33
CA THR A 446 0.56 -11.51 8.84
C THR A 446 0.65 -10.04 9.24
N GLY A 447 1.84 -9.45 9.25
CA GLY A 447 2.06 -8.07 9.72
C GLY A 447 1.17 -7.04 9.04
N TRP A 448 1.09 -7.05 7.71
CA TRP A 448 0.23 -6.14 6.96
C TRP A 448 -1.27 -6.39 7.20
N SER A 449 -1.66 -7.64 7.40
CA SER A 449 -3.06 -7.98 7.70
C SER A 449 -3.48 -7.50 9.10
N LYS A 450 -2.57 -7.59 10.10
CA LYS A 450 -2.79 -6.97 11.41
C LYS A 450 -2.97 -5.45 11.26
N ALA A 451 -2.14 -4.81 10.46
CA ALA A 451 -2.27 -3.39 10.19
C ALA A 451 -3.62 -3.05 9.55
N HIS A 452 -4.11 -3.84 8.57
CA HIS A 452 -5.45 -3.68 8.01
C HIS A 452 -6.54 -3.87 9.07
N LYS A 453 -6.47 -4.94 9.87
CA LYS A 453 -7.41 -5.19 10.98
C LYS A 453 -7.43 -4.05 12.00
N LEU A 454 -6.29 -3.44 12.28
CA LEU A 454 -6.21 -2.27 13.17
C LEU A 454 -7.06 -1.11 12.65
N ASN A 455 -6.91 -0.77 11.36
CA ASN A 455 -7.71 0.26 10.72
C ASN A 455 -9.22 -0.08 10.73
N LEU A 456 -9.57 -1.33 10.42
CA LEU A 456 -10.95 -1.81 10.42
C LEU A 456 -11.57 -1.71 11.81
N TRP A 457 -10.93 -2.23 12.87
CA TRP A 457 -11.41 -2.14 14.24
C TRP A 457 -11.51 -0.70 14.76
N ALA A 458 -10.57 0.16 14.37
CA ALA A 458 -10.64 1.59 14.69
C ALA A 458 -11.92 2.23 14.13
N ARG A 459 -12.26 1.92 12.86
CA ARG A 459 -13.47 2.43 12.20
C ARG A 459 -14.78 1.95 12.86
N THR A 460 -14.80 0.77 13.46
CA THR A 460 -15.96 0.29 14.21
C THR A 460 -16.13 0.96 15.59
N GLY A 461 -15.13 1.70 16.05
CA GLY A 461 -15.10 2.29 17.41
C GLY A 461 -14.79 1.27 18.54
N HIS A 462 -14.42 0.04 18.20
CA HIS A 462 -14.05 -1.01 19.15
C HIS A 462 -12.58 -0.84 19.58
N SER A 463 -12.35 0.14 20.46
CA SER A 463 -11.01 0.55 20.89
C SER A 463 -10.22 -0.56 21.59
N LYS A 464 -10.89 -1.50 22.27
CA LYS A 464 -10.24 -2.63 22.94
C LYS A 464 -9.60 -3.57 21.91
N GLU A 465 -10.36 -3.98 20.92
CA GLU A 465 -9.92 -4.89 19.85
C GLU A 465 -8.82 -4.23 19.00
N ALA A 466 -8.99 -2.94 18.66
CA ALA A 466 -7.97 -2.17 17.99
C ALA A 466 -6.65 -2.13 18.80
N PHE A 467 -6.74 -1.85 20.11
CA PHE A 467 -5.55 -1.81 20.97
C PHE A 467 -4.89 -3.19 21.14
N GLN A 468 -5.66 -4.27 21.20
CA GLN A 468 -5.11 -5.63 21.20
C GLN A 468 -4.29 -5.92 19.94
N ILE A 469 -4.69 -5.36 18.78
CA ILE A 469 -3.90 -5.48 17.55
C ILE A 469 -2.62 -4.65 17.65
N VAL A 470 -2.66 -3.44 18.23
CA VAL A 470 -1.45 -2.64 18.50
C VAL A 470 -0.46 -3.48 19.32
N GLN A 471 -0.92 -4.10 20.40
CA GLN A 471 -0.10 -4.95 21.24
C GLN A 471 0.45 -6.17 20.49
N SER A 472 -0.39 -6.82 19.68
CA SER A 472 0.03 -7.95 18.85
C SER A 472 1.01 -7.56 17.74
N ALA A 473 0.90 -6.37 17.18
CA ALA A 473 1.87 -5.87 16.21
C ALA A 473 3.23 -5.57 16.84
N VAL A 474 3.24 -4.97 18.03
CA VAL A 474 4.49 -4.64 18.75
C VAL A 474 5.13 -5.87 19.35
N GLY A 475 4.34 -6.74 20.04
CA GLY A 475 4.82 -7.86 20.83
C GLY A 475 4.54 -9.25 20.27
N GLY A 476 3.88 -9.37 19.13
CA GLY A 476 3.28 -10.62 18.66
C GLY A 476 4.22 -11.56 17.90
N GLY A 477 5.24 -12.11 18.53
CA GLY A 477 5.95 -13.29 18.03
C GLY A 477 6.42 -13.20 16.56
N ASN A 478 6.03 -14.21 15.75
CA ASN A 478 6.49 -14.33 14.36
C ASN A 478 5.86 -13.35 13.37
N SER A 479 4.79 -12.65 13.74
CA SER A 479 4.08 -11.70 12.88
C SER A 479 4.00 -10.29 13.46
N GLY A 480 4.80 -10.00 14.48
CA GLY A 480 4.99 -8.66 15.05
C GLY A 480 6.21 -7.94 14.44
N PHE A 481 6.55 -6.79 15.00
CA PHE A 481 7.76 -6.09 14.63
C PHE A 481 9.01 -6.87 14.99
N LEU A 482 9.99 -6.84 14.10
CA LEU A 482 11.32 -7.40 14.32
C LEU A 482 12.12 -6.51 15.29
N THR A 483 13.28 -6.98 15.74
CA THR A 483 14.16 -6.22 16.64
C THR A 483 14.67 -4.89 16.06
N ASN A 484 14.60 -4.73 14.75
CA ASN A 484 14.90 -3.49 14.02
C ASN A 484 13.63 -2.66 13.72
N LEU A 485 12.50 -2.97 14.34
CA LEU A 485 11.19 -2.33 14.18
C LEU A 485 10.51 -2.52 12.81
N LEU A 486 11.09 -3.26 11.87
CA LEU A 486 10.40 -3.58 10.62
C LEU A 486 9.31 -4.62 10.86
N SER A 487 8.18 -4.48 10.16
CA SER A 487 7.05 -5.40 10.26
C SER A 487 7.38 -6.75 9.63
N SER A 488 7.24 -7.84 10.39
CA SER A 488 7.40 -9.20 9.87
C SER A 488 6.20 -9.61 9.02
N HIS A 489 6.44 -10.28 7.89
CA HIS A 489 5.36 -10.97 7.19
C HIS A 489 4.69 -12.02 8.08
N GLY A 490 5.47 -12.76 8.87
CA GLY A 490 4.96 -13.80 9.74
C GLY A 490 4.90 -15.18 9.06
N GLY A 491 4.17 -16.11 9.70
CA GLY A 491 3.99 -17.46 9.16
C GLY A 491 5.21 -18.36 9.16
N GLY A 492 6.33 -17.92 9.79
CA GLY A 492 7.61 -18.63 9.73
C GLY A 492 8.32 -18.54 8.39
N GLU A 493 7.80 -17.74 7.48
CA GLU A 493 8.45 -17.48 6.20
C GLU A 493 9.78 -16.76 6.41
N ASN A 494 10.81 -17.28 5.77
CA ASN A 494 12.14 -16.70 5.81
C ASN A 494 12.77 -16.65 4.43
N TYR A 495 13.64 -15.66 4.24
CA TYR A 495 14.46 -15.55 3.06
C TYR A 495 15.93 -15.64 3.48
N LYS A 496 16.64 -16.63 2.95
CA LYS A 496 18.04 -16.91 3.33
C LYS A 496 18.26 -17.05 4.85
N GLY A 497 17.28 -17.58 5.59
CA GLY A 497 17.35 -17.79 7.03
C GLY A 497 16.97 -16.57 7.90
N TYR A 498 16.56 -15.47 7.29
CA TYR A 498 16.06 -14.27 7.99
C TYR A 498 14.56 -14.12 7.81
N PRO A 499 13.82 -13.67 8.85
CA PRO A 499 12.41 -13.34 8.69
C PRO A 499 12.19 -12.33 7.56
N ILE A 500 11.18 -12.59 6.73
CA ILE A 500 10.79 -11.63 5.68
C ILE A 500 10.08 -10.46 6.35
N PHE A 501 10.52 -9.24 6.05
CA PHE A 501 9.78 -8.04 6.41
C PHE A 501 9.00 -7.49 5.22
N GLN A 502 7.88 -6.87 5.53
CA GLN A 502 7.07 -6.09 4.59
C GLN A 502 6.78 -4.73 5.19
N ILE A 503 7.15 -3.68 4.48
CA ILE A 503 7.09 -2.31 4.99
C ILE A 503 5.64 -1.80 5.15
N ASP A 504 4.71 -2.36 4.39
CA ASP A 504 3.28 -2.07 4.45
C ASP A 504 2.70 -2.26 5.85
N GLY A 505 3.16 -3.27 6.58
CA GLY A 505 2.76 -3.46 7.98
C GLY A 505 3.17 -2.30 8.90
N ASN A 506 4.32 -1.67 8.65
CA ASN A 506 4.74 -0.47 9.38
C ASN A 506 3.85 0.74 9.05
N PHE A 507 3.62 0.97 7.77
CA PHE A 507 2.80 2.10 7.31
C PHE A 507 1.33 1.95 7.73
N GLY A 508 0.76 0.76 7.53
CA GLY A 508 -0.61 0.48 7.93
C GLY A 508 -0.83 0.50 9.45
N TYR A 509 0.20 0.16 10.25
CA TYR A 509 0.17 0.35 11.71
C TYR A 509 0.06 1.83 12.07
N THR A 510 0.90 2.68 11.48
CA THR A 510 0.85 4.13 11.71
C THR A 510 -0.49 4.71 11.30
N ALA A 511 -1.04 4.29 10.15
CA ALA A 511 -2.37 4.70 9.70
C ALA A 511 -3.46 4.24 10.69
N GLY A 512 -3.38 3.01 11.18
CA GLY A 512 -4.36 2.48 12.14
C GLY A 512 -4.33 3.19 13.48
N VAL A 513 -3.17 3.60 13.96
CA VAL A 513 -3.07 4.47 15.15
C VAL A 513 -3.69 5.84 14.88
N ASN A 514 -3.48 6.42 13.69
CA ASN A 514 -4.18 7.65 13.30
C ASN A 514 -5.71 7.45 13.33
N GLU A 515 -6.22 6.36 12.75
CA GLU A 515 -7.66 6.04 12.76
C GLU A 515 -8.24 5.84 14.16
N MET A 516 -7.45 5.33 15.11
CA MET A 516 -7.88 5.20 16.52
C MET A 516 -8.03 6.56 17.21
N LEU A 517 -7.25 7.55 16.81
CA LEU A 517 -7.13 8.83 17.53
C LEU A 517 -7.83 9.98 16.80
N LEU A 518 -7.88 9.93 15.47
CA LEU A 518 -8.40 10.99 14.64
C LEU A 518 -9.09 10.40 13.40
N GLN A 519 -10.42 10.45 13.37
CA GLN A 519 -11.22 10.09 12.20
C GLN A 519 -11.80 11.36 11.59
N SER A 520 -11.46 11.63 10.33
CA SER A 520 -12.14 12.64 9.52
C SER A 520 -13.37 11.99 8.86
N GLN A 521 -14.52 12.64 9.01
CA GLN A 521 -15.80 12.22 8.41
C GLN A 521 -16.22 13.22 7.35
#